data_8b285c96deb4f007d51cfe39f9751f49
#
_entry.id   8b285c96deb4f007d51cfe39f9751f49
#
_cell.length_a   1.000
_cell.length_b   1.000
_cell.length_c   1.000
_cell.angle_alpha   90.00
_cell.angle_beta   90.00
_cell.angle_gamma   90.00
#
_symmetry.space_group_name_H-M   'P 1'
#
loop_
_entity.id
_entity.type
_entity.pdbx_description
1 polymer ?
#
loop_
_entity_poly.entity_id
_entity_poly.type
_entity_poly.pdbx_seq_one_letter_code
_entity_poly.pdbx_strand_id
1 'polypeptide(L)'
;MFIITLCDMIVLVKNKYKVNFFKGRHVQDQNPKKVYHPLDSVEDVEEFYQSIRREKLTHKLAPERPYCYWTIETYDKSNGIRGGGGLGVLAADMRRVAEQLQVPFVLVTPFYPWESHQRMENMEQIDYHTEKRYQDYGFNFVDTVNVKTATGAVALDVIEKRLGSSRFLCVTEPNFGELYSGESGSDHRLYQEVSLGFGGYKALKLVGCRPGIIQLNEVATFFAAVARLDELVSSGMDFYEAVVYTRKHTLYTNHTLVQAAEATFHYDQFERYVFPNIKSVSVQRWLSDKFTDGMIRLSTPTVEIAELRSGVSKLHARVANYHDINGNKIKFKSITNGIHMRTWTLPEIMDYYHTHGILDKFDLPTIRGFEENIEKITADDIRHLKNLGREKLNEILAHRTDQYGNPVFIPRDAMLFDFKRRFVDYKRPWLPFTDPNELARILQNHNAHYILAGRVHMGDTTMFGKLMDLLHLIDQNPILKERVHYLPDYDEELGLALSLGANSSINTPIVGLEACGTSWMKDIANMGILISTHDGGVADKPADSYLTVDGKNEAQEVKELYRQMEVAANAWQNDFDLEYWIHKELTAYLDVISGTRMMRDYLNYLF
;
A
#
# COMPACT_ATOMS: atom_id res chain seq x y z
N MET A 1 -44.78 12.20 -5.01
CA MET A 1 -43.77 11.65 -5.93
C MET A 1 -42.85 10.81 -5.07
N PHE A 2 -43.01 9.48 -5.09
CA PHE A 2 -42.28 8.60 -4.16
C PHE A 2 -40.82 8.51 -4.59
N ILE A 3 -39.91 8.84 -3.68
CA ILE A 3 -38.48 8.60 -3.84
C ILE A 3 -38.26 7.09 -3.63
N ILE A 4 -38.04 6.37 -4.73
CA ILE A 4 -37.66 4.95 -4.66
C ILE A 4 -36.19 4.90 -4.28
N THR A 5 -35.87 4.31 -3.12
CA THR A 5 -34.49 4.15 -2.64
C THR A 5 -33.75 3.07 -3.43
N LEU A 6 -32.43 3.08 -3.38
CA LEU A 6 -31.58 2.06 -4.02
C LEU A 6 -31.94 0.64 -3.56
N CYS A 7 -32.41 0.48 -2.32
CA CYS A 7 -32.90 -0.79 -1.78
C CYS A 7 -34.20 -1.23 -2.44
N ASP A 8 -35.14 -0.29 -2.67
CA ASP A 8 -36.40 -0.58 -3.35
C ASP A 8 -36.15 -0.99 -4.81
N MET A 9 -35.13 -0.41 -5.45
CA MET A 9 -34.68 -0.76 -6.80
C MET A 9 -34.12 -2.18 -6.88
N ILE A 10 -33.36 -2.63 -5.87
CA ILE A 10 -32.84 -4.00 -5.80
C ILE A 10 -34.00 -5.01 -5.63
N VAL A 11 -35.03 -4.66 -4.89
CA VAL A 11 -36.23 -5.47 -4.72
C VAL A 11 -37.05 -5.56 -6.01
N LEU A 12 -37.19 -4.46 -6.76
CA LEU A 12 -37.88 -4.43 -8.05
C LEU A 12 -37.16 -5.27 -9.11
N VAL A 13 -35.83 -5.20 -9.17
CA VAL A 13 -35.02 -6.03 -10.09
C VAL A 13 -35.11 -7.51 -9.70
N LYS A 14 -35.17 -7.85 -8.40
CA LYS A 14 -35.40 -9.23 -7.94
C LYS A 14 -36.71 -9.81 -8.40
N ASN A 15 -37.77 -8.99 -8.43
CA ASN A 15 -39.11 -9.44 -8.78
C ASN A 15 -39.36 -9.52 -10.31
N LYS A 16 -38.67 -8.68 -11.08
CA LYS A 16 -38.84 -8.62 -12.54
C LYS A 16 -38.02 -9.69 -13.29
N TYR A 17 -36.87 -10.05 -12.74
CA TYR A 17 -36.04 -11.11 -13.29
C TYR A 17 -35.94 -12.19 -12.20
N LYS A 18 -36.52 -13.36 -12.40
CA LYS A 18 -36.33 -14.53 -11.51
C LYS A 18 -34.86 -14.91 -11.44
N VAL A 19 -34.05 -14.09 -10.76
CA VAL A 19 -32.67 -14.41 -10.43
C VAL A 19 -32.75 -15.37 -9.26
N ASN A 20 -32.51 -16.64 -9.51
CA ASN A 20 -32.31 -17.61 -8.45
C ASN A 20 -31.06 -17.22 -7.66
N PHE A 21 -31.27 -16.48 -6.57
CA PHE A 21 -30.23 -16.34 -5.57
C PHE A 21 -30.04 -17.72 -4.91
N PHE A 22 -28.91 -18.33 -5.15
CA PHE A 22 -28.49 -19.45 -4.34
C PHE A 22 -28.54 -18.98 -2.89
N LYS A 23 -29.51 -19.46 -2.14
CA LYS A 23 -29.47 -19.39 -0.67
C LYS A 23 -28.14 -20.02 -0.27
N GLY A 24 -27.23 -19.20 0.26
CA GLY A 24 -26.02 -19.70 0.89
C GLY A 24 -26.43 -20.75 1.91
N ARG A 25 -26.26 -22.00 1.58
CA ARG A 25 -26.19 -23.04 2.62
C ARG A 25 -25.01 -22.63 3.46
N HIS A 26 -25.25 -22.50 4.78
CA HIS A 26 -24.18 -22.66 5.75
C HIS A 26 -23.56 -24.02 5.48
N VAL A 27 -22.55 -24.05 4.64
CA VAL A 27 -21.62 -25.17 4.57
C VAL A 27 -20.81 -25.01 5.86
N GLN A 28 -21.16 -25.82 6.87
CA GLN A 28 -20.21 -26.14 7.92
C GLN A 28 -18.94 -26.58 7.20
N ASP A 29 -17.86 -25.89 7.50
CA ASP A 29 -16.53 -26.11 6.98
C ASP A 29 -16.01 -27.45 7.51
N GLN A 30 -16.52 -28.55 6.93
CA GLN A 30 -16.07 -29.93 7.15
C GLN A 30 -15.31 -30.43 5.91
N ASN A 31 -14.64 -29.51 5.20
CA ASN A 31 -13.69 -29.96 4.20
C ASN A 31 -12.32 -30.06 4.88
N PRO A 32 -11.70 -31.25 4.90
CA PRO A 32 -10.34 -31.39 5.40
C PRO A 32 -9.49 -30.40 4.63
N LYS A 33 -8.70 -29.59 5.34
CA LYS A 33 -7.73 -28.62 4.81
C LYS A 33 -7.20 -29.15 3.49
N LYS A 34 -7.60 -28.55 2.35
CA LYS A 34 -7.00 -28.86 1.05
C LYS A 34 -5.52 -28.64 1.24
N VAL A 35 -4.77 -29.72 1.28
CA VAL A 35 -3.34 -29.71 1.42
C VAL A 35 -2.83 -29.19 0.07
N TYR A 36 -2.33 -27.96 0.03
CA TYR A 36 -1.62 -27.45 -1.13
C TYR A 36 -0.27 -28.16 -1.14
N HIS A 37 -0.04 -29.02 -2.10
CA HIS A 37 1.29 -29.55 -2.35
C HIS A 37 2.20 -28.42 -2.85
N PRO A 38 3.50 -28.41 -2.49
CA PRO A 38 4.44 -27.47 -3.08
C PRO A 38 4.33 -27.60 -4.59
N LEU A 39 4.18 -26.47 -5.26
CA LEU A 39 4.01 -26.44 -6.71
C LEU A 39 5.39 -26.58 -7.34
N ASP A 40 5.75 -27.77 -7.82
CA ASP A 40 7.11 -28.10 -8.27
C ASP A 40 7.38 -27.81 -9.76
N SER A 41 6.38 -27.26 -10.50
CA SER A 41 6.52 -26.95 -11.93
C SER A 41 5.66 -25.75 -12.35
N VAL A 42 5.94 -25.20 -13.55
CA VAL A 42 5.10 -24.14 -14.16
C VAL A 42 3.66 -24.64 -14.38
N GLU A 43 3.49 -25.94 -14.59
CA GLU A 43 2.19 -26.59 -14.71
C GLU A 43 1.37 -26.49 -13.42
N ASP A 44 2.03 -26.59 -12.25
CA ASP A 44 1.36 -26.43 -10.95
C ASP A 44 0.88 -25.00 -10.70
N VAL A 45 1.59 -23.96 -11.22
CA VAL A 45 1.12 -22.56 -11.18
C VAL A 45 -0.15 -22.43 -11.97
N GLU A 46 -0.15 -22.98 -13.15
CA GLU A 46 -1.30 -22.94 -14.03
C GLU A 46 -2.46 -23.73 -13.41
N GLU A 47 -2.19 -24.86 -12.76
CA GLU A 47 -3.18 -25.63 -12.03
C GLU A 47 -3.71 -24.89 -10.80
N PHE A 48 -2.86 -24.27 -9.99
CA PHE A 48 -3.27 -23.40 -8.88
C PHE A 48 -4.12 -22.22 -9.39
N TYR A 49 -3.67 -21.54 -10.43
CA TYR A 49 -4.40 -20.45 -11.06
C TYR A 49 -5.69 -20.93 -11.73
N GLN A 50 -5.66 -22.11 -12.35
CA GLN A 50 -6.83 -22.77 -12.93
C GLN A 50 -7.80 -23.26 -11.85
N SER A 51 -7.36 -23.69 -10.68
CA SER A 51 -8.22 -24.09 -9.57
C SER A 51 -8.98 -22.89 -9.00
N ILE A 52 -8.30 -21.76 -8.81
CA ILE A 52 -8.96 -20.49 -8.45
C ILE A 52 -9.94 -20.08 -9.55
N ARG A 53 -9.58 -20.25 -10.81
CA ARG A 53 -10.47 -19.97 -11.96
C ARG A 53 -11.67 -20.92 -12.04
N ARG A 54 -11.53 -22.21 -11.80
CA ARG A 54 -12.57 -23.22 -12.04
C ARG A 54 -13.74 -23.14 -11.08
N GLU A 55 -13.50 -22.76 -9.83
CA GLU A 55 -14.54 -22.84 -8.80
C GLU A 55 -15.54 -21.68 -8.83
N LYS A 56 -15.23 -20.50 -9.38
CA LYS A 56 -16.05 -19.30 -9.21
C LYS A 56 -16.11 -18.36 -10.40
N LEU A 57 -15.43 -18.60 -11.51
CA LEU A 57 -15.39 -17.68 -12.64
C LEU A 57 -16.56 -17.84 -13.60
N THR A 58 -17.63 -17.13 -13.36
CA THR A 58 -18.57 -16.76 -14.42
C THR A 58 -17.97 -15.74 -15.40
N HIS A 59 -16.84 -15.11 -15.04
CA HIS A 59 -16.16 -14.07 -15.81
C HIS A 59 -14.66 -14.30 -15.78
N LYS A 60 -14.13 -15.02 -16.76
CA LYS A 60 -12.69 -15.25 -16.89
C LYS A 60 -11.94 -13.94 -17.10
N LEU A 61 -10.88 -13.71 -16.30
CA LEU A 61 -9.90 -12.70 -16.63
C LEU A 61 -9.14 -13.14 -17.89
N ALA A 62 -8.86 -12.19 -18.78
CA ALA A 62 -8.14 -12.39 -20.02
C ALA A 62 -7.37 -11.09 -20.34
N PRO A 63 -6.37 -11.13 -21.24
CA PRO A 63 -5.64 -9.92 -21.64
C PRO A 63 -6.54 -8.78 -22.12
N GLU A 64 -7.63 -9.09 -22.81
CA GLU A 64 -8.65 -8.14 -23.26
C GLU A 64 -9.69 -7.79 -22.19
N ARG A 65 -9.73 -8.57 -21.11
CA ARG A 65 -10.62 -8.40 -19.96
C ARG A 65 -9.86 -8.56 -18.63
N PRO A 66 -8.88 -7.69 -18.37
CA PRO A 66 -7.98 -7.82 -17.25
C PRO A 66 -8.61 -7.43 -15.91
N TYR A 67 -7.89 -7.79 -14.84
CA TYR A 67 -8.02 -7.16 -13.54
C TYR A 67 -7.41 -5.77 -13.61
N CYS A 68 -8.21 -4.74 -13.44
CA CYS A 68 -7.77 -3.36 -13.54
C CYS A 68 -7.70 -2.72 -12.16
N TYR A 69 -6.51 -2.26 -11.79
CA TYR A 69 -6.22 -1.64 -10.50
C TYR A 69 -5.97 -0.15 -10.71
N TRP A 70 -6.91 0.68 -10.26
CA TRP A 70 -6.78 2.14 -10.28
C TRP A 70 -6.14 2.65 -9.01
N THR A 71 -5.14 3.51 -9.15
CA THR A 71 -4.47 4.16 -8.03
C THR A 71 -3.99 5.55 -8.43
N ILE A 72 -4.04 6.51 -7.49
CA ILE A 72 -3.50 7.86 -7.73
C ILE A 72 -1.98 7.88 -7.66
N GLU A 73 -1.38 6.88 -7.00
CA GLU A 73 0.06 6.75 -6.88
C GLU A 73 0.50 5.30 -7.04
N THR A 74 1.68 5.13 -7.58
CA THR A 74 2.47 3.90 -7.46
C THR A 74 3.92 4.28 -7.20
N TYR A 75 4.69 3.40 -6.57
CA TYR A 75 6.09 3.65 -6.29
C TYR A 75 6.92 2.55 -6.92
N ASP A 76 7.40 2.82 -8.12
CA ASP A 76 8.25 1.92 -8.87
C ASP A 76 9.37 2.75 -9.53
N LYS A 77 10.50 2.91 -8.82
CA LYS A 77 11.64 3.74 -9.25
C LYS A 77 12.18 3.28 -10.60
N SER A 78 12.21 1.97 -10.84
CA SER A 78 12.69 1.39 -12.10
C SER A 78 11.83 1.79 -13.31
N ASN A 79 10.59 2.21 -13.06
CA ASN A 79 9.65 2.70 -14.06
C ASN A 79 9.39 4.22 -13.93
N GLY A 80 10.30 4.96 -13.28
CA GLY A 80 10.23 6.41 -13.19
C GLY A 80 9.07 6.97 -12.39
N ILE A 81 8.46 6.13 -11.56
CA ILE A 81 7.29 6.53 -10.80
C ILE A 81 7.65 6.51 -9.32
N ARG A 82 7.59 7.67 -8.69
CA ARG A 82 7.83 7.85 -7.26
C ARG A 82 6.50 8.13 -6.57
N GLY A 83 6.22 7.35 -5.53
CA GLY A 83 5.01 7.49 -4.71
C GLY A 83 5.24 8.37 -3.49
N GLY A 84 4.14 8.78 -2.85
CA GLY A 84 4.17 9.55 -1.60
C GLY A 84 4.30 8.69 -0.34
N GLY A 85 4.14 7.37 -0.46
CA GLY A 85 4.18 6.51 0.72
C GLY A 85 3.79 5.06 0.48
N GLY A 86 3.27 4.41 1.53
CA GLY A 86 2.96 2.97 1.53
C GLY A 86 1.93 2.54 0.48
N LEU A 87 1.01 3.43 0.11
CA LEU A 87 0.00 3.15 -0.91
C LEU A 87 0.65 2.90 -2.28
N GLY A 88 1.61 3.75 -2.66
CA GLY A 88 2.34 3.62 -3.91
C GLY A 88 3.18 2.35 -3.97
N VAL A 89 3.86 2.01 -2.87
CA VAL A 89 4.62 0.76 -2.74
C VAL A 89 3.72 -0.46 -2.92
N LEU A 90 2.57 -0.47 -2.25
CA LEU A 90 1.61 -1.57 -2.35
C LEU A 90 1.08 -1.73 -3.79
N ALA A 91 0.79 -0.63 -4.48
CA ALA A 91 0.33 -0.67 -5.87
C ALA A 91 1.37 -1.30 -6.81
N ALA A 92 2.65 -0.96 -6.63
CA ALA A 92 3.74 -1.59 -7.37
C ALA A 92 3.86 -3.08 -7.04
N ASP A 93 3.75 -3.44 -5.77
CA ASP A 93 3.82 -4.84 -5.33
C ASP A 93 2.64 -5.67 -5.85
N MET A 94 1.42 -5.10 -5.87
CA MET A 94 0.25 -5.75 -6.51
C MET A 94 0.52 -6.10 -7.97
N ARG A 95 1.12 -5.17 -8.74
CA ARG A 95 1.49 -5.41 -10.14
C ARG A 95 2.57 -6.49 -10.27
N ARG A 96 3.64 -6.41 -9.44
CA ARG A 96 4.75 -7.40 -9.46
C ARG A 96 4.24 -8.81 -9.14
N VAL A 97 3.37 -8.93 -8.14
CA VAL A 97 2.74 -10.21 -7.78
C VAL A 97 1.82 -10.70 -8.89
N ALA A 98 1.04 -9.81 -9.52
CA ALA A 98 0.21 -10.20 -10.66
C ALA A 98 1.04 -10.72 -11.83
N GLU A 99 2.20 -10.11 -12.09
CA GLU A 99 3.16 -10.56 -13.09
C GLU A 99 3.74 -11.94 -12.74
N GLN A 100 4.20 -12.13 -11.50
CA GLN A 100 4.72 -13.41 -10.99
C GLN A 100 3.70 -14.54 -11.13
N LEU A 101 2.43 -14.26 -10.85
CA LEU A 101 1.32 -15.21 -10.93
C LEU A 101 0.66 -15.28 -12.31
N GLN A 102 1.18 -14.53 -13.29
CA GLN A 102 0.63 -14.44 -14.65
C GLN A 102 -0.86 -14.03 -14.70
N VAL A 103 -1.31 -13.23 -13.74
CA VAL A 103 -2.65 -12.64 -13.74
C VAL A 103 -2.73 -11.57 -14.83
N PRO A 104 -3.71 -11.60 -15.76
CA PRO A 104 -3.97 -10.50 -16.66
C PRO A 104 -4.33 -9.24 -15.87
N PHE A 105 -3.38 -8.30 -15.78
CA PHE A 105 -3.44 -7.17 -14.86
C PHE A 105 -3.07 -5.86 -15.54
N VAL A 106 -3.85 -4.81 -15.27
CA VAL A 106 -3.53 -3.45 -15.73
C VAL A 106 -3.53 -2.52 -14.53
N LEU A 107 -2.39 -1.92 -14.25
CA LEU A 107 -2.26 -0.81 -13.30
C LEU A 107 -2.56 0.48 -14.04
N VAL A 108 -3.62 1.20 -13.63
CA VAL A 108 -4.00 2.51 -14.19
C VAL A 108 -3.65 3.59 -13.17
N THR A 109 -2.76 4.51 -13.55
CA THR A 109 -2.23 5.54 -12.66
C THR A 109 -1.83 6.79 -13.46
N PRO A 110 -1.76 7.99 -12.84
CA PRO A 110 -1.13 9.14 -13.48
C PRO A 110 0.38 8.93 -13.61
N PHE A 111 0.97 9.46 -14.68
CA PHE A 111 2.40 9.73 -14.70
C PHE A 111 2.60 11.22 -14.44
N TYR A 112 3.17 11.54 -13.29
CA TYR A 112 3.43 12.93 -12.90
C TYR A 112 4.75 13.40 -13.52
N PRO A 113 4.74 14.50 -14.30
CA PRO A 113 5.95 14.99 -14.97
C PRO A 113 6.96 15.64 -14.03
N TRP A 114 6.55 15.97 -12.81
CA TRP A 114 7.42 16.56 -11.80
C TRP A 114 7.56 15.64 -10.58
N GLU A 115 8.73 15.72 -9.97
CA GLU A 115 9.09 14.96 -8.77
C GLU A 115 9.81 15.86 -7.78
N SER A 116 9.36 15.85 -6.52
CA SER A 116 10.03 16.56 -5.44
C SER A 116 11.11 15.71 -4.80
N HIS A 117 12.20 16.35 -4.44
CA HIS A 117 13.36 15.79 -3.75
C HIS A 117 13.70 16.62 -2.52
N GLN A 118 14.46 16.03 -1.60
CA GLN A 118 14.89 16.68 -0.38
C GLN A 118 16.40 16.48 -0.19
N ARG A 119 17.10 17.51 0.27
CA ARG A 119 18.48 17.41 0.71
C ARG A 119 18.69 18.23 1.97
N MET A 120 19.75 17.95 2.68
CA MET A 120 20.16 18.74 3.84
C MET A 120 21.29 19.69 3.47
N GLU A 121 21.21 20.94 3.91
CA GLU A 121 22.28 21.92 3.84
C GLU A 121 22.37 22.63 5.20
N ASN A 122 23.51 22.53 5.89
CA ASN A 122 23.71 23.14 7.21
C ASN A 122 22.60 22.82 8.23
N MET A 123 22.16 21.55 8.28
CA MET A 123 21.03 21.06 9.08
C MET A 123 19.65 21.62 8.70
N GLU A 124 19.51 22.31 7.58
CA GLU A 124 18.24 22.75 7.04
C GLU A 124 17.84 21.87 5.87
N GLN A 125 16.56 21.46 5.81
CA GLN A 125 16.01 20.72 4.69
C GLN A 125 15.69 21.67 3.54
N ILE A 126 16.18 21.33 2.36
CA ILE A 126 15.89 22.05 1.13
C ILE A 126 15.13 21.14 0.19
N ASP A 127 13.96 21.59 -0.24
CA ASP A 127 13.16 20.91 -1.24
C ASP A 127 13.49 21.43 -2.64
N TYR A 128 13.58 20.53 -3.62
CA TYR A 128 13.76 20.88 -5.03
C TYR A 128 12.99 19.94 -5.93
N HIS A 129 12.74 20.33 -7.19
CA HIS A 129 11.96 19.56 -8.13
C HIS A 129 12.80 19.17 -9.35
N THR A 130 12.51 18.00 -9.91
CA THR A 130 13.05 17.55 -11.18
C THR A 130 11.94 17.20 -12.15
N GLU A 131 12.13 17.53 -13.43
CA GLU A 131 11.24 17.11 -14.50
C GLU A 131 11.57 15.68 -14.94
N LYS A 132 10.55 14.89 -15.25
CA LYS A 132 10.67 13.53 -15.76
C LYS A 132 10.00 13.39 -17.10
N ARG A 133 10.61 12.61 -17.97
CA ARG A 133 10.05 12.23 -19.27
C ARG A 133 9.74 10.74 -19.26
N TYR A 134 8.54 10.38 -19.60
CA TYR A 134 8.12 8.97 -19.61
C TYR A 134 8.93 8.09 -20.56
N GLN A 135 9.48 8.67 -21.64
CA GLN A 135 10.35 7.98 -22.58
C GLN A 135 11.62 7.43 -21.94
N ASP A 136 12.19 8.18 -20.97
CA ASP A 136 13.43 7.81 -20.27
C ASP A 136 13.26 6.53 -19.44
N TYR A 137 12.01 6.16 -19.17
CA TYR A 137 11.64 4.96 -18.41
C TYR A 137 11.03 3.84 -19.26
N GLY A 138 11.09 3.98 -20.59
CA GLY A 138 10.65 2.97 -21.54
C GLY A 138 9.12 2.85 -21.67
N PHE A 139 8.38 3.92 -21.40
CA PHE A 139 6.97 4.00 -21.78
C PHE A 139 6.83 4.37 -23.24
N ASN A 140 5.88 3.74 -23.90
CA ASN A 140 5.51 4.06 -25.28
C ASN A 140 4.26 4.93 -25.29
N PHE A 141 4.27 5.98 -26.09
CA PHE A 141 3.08 6.75 -26.41
C PHE A 141 2.10 5.87 -27.22
N VAL A 142 0.83 5.88 -26.82
CA VAL A 142 -0.22 5.12 -27.51
C VAL A 142 -1.07 6.04 -28.36
N ASP A 143 -1.69 7.04 -27.75
CA ASP A 143 -2.58 8.03 -28.37
C ASP A 143 -2.94 9.09 -27.32
N THR A 144 -3.86 9.99 -27.63
CA THR A 144 -4.40 10.97 -26.69
C THR A 144 -5.86 10.71 -26.38
N VAL A 145 -6.29 11.05 -25.16
CA VAL A 145 -7.69 11.07 -24.76
C VAL A 145 -8.05 12.45 -24.22
N ASN A 146 -9.27 12.90 -24.51
CA ASN A 146 -9.72 14.21 -24.03
C ASN A 146 -10.56 14.05 -22.75
N VAL A 147 -10.26 14.90 -21.76
CA VAL A 147 -11.08 15.11 -20.55
C VAL A 147 -11.55 16.56 -20.54
N LYS A 148 -12.80 16.79 -20.24
CA LYS A 148 -13.38 18.13 -20.15
C LYS A 148 -13.13 18.72 -18.75
N THR A 149 -12.76 19.98 -18.73
CA THR A 149 -12.49 20.77 -17.52
C THR A 149 -13.20 22.11 -17.58
N ALA A 150 -13.04 22.93 -16.54
CA ALA A 150 -13.58 24.28 -16.49
C ALA A 150 -13.12 25.17 -17.66
N THR A 151 -11.93 24.94 -18.19
CA THR A 151 -11.31 25.74 -19.25
C THR A 151 -11.47 25.13 -20.65
N GLY A 152 -12.16 24.00 -20.77
CA GLY A 152 -12.37 23.28 -22.04
C GLY A 152 -11.86 21.84 -22.00
N ALA A 153 -11.61 21.28 -23.18
CA ALA A 153 -11.07 19.94 -23.30
C ALA A 153 -9.54 19.94 -23.16
N VAL A 154 -9.04 19.12 -22.27
CA VAL A 154 -7.59 18.85 -22.09
C VAL A 154 -7.25 17.51 -22.72
N ALA A 155 -6.23 17.49 -23.58
CA ALA A 155 -5.69 16.27 -24.16
C ALA A 155 -4.69 15.65 -23.18
N LEU A 156 -4.95 14.41 -22.79
CA LEU A 156 -4.05 13.61 -21.97
C LEU A 156 -3.30 12.63 -22.86
N ASP A 157 -2.00 12.59 -22.76
CA ASP A 157 -1.21 11.52 -23.38
C ASP A 157 -1.49 10.20 -22.66
N VAL A 158 -1.78 9.18 -23.45
CA VAL A 158 -1.88 7.80 -22.98
C VAL A 158 -0.56 7.12 -23.26
N ILE A 159 0.09 6.63 -22.23
CA ILE A 159 1.36 5.93 -22.32
C ILE A 159 1.27 4.54 -21.72
N GLU A 160 1.94 3.57 -22.32
CA GLU A 160 1.89 2.17 -21.90
C GLU A 160 3.31 1.61 -21.75
N LYS A 161 3.48 0.76 -20.73
CA LYS A 161 4.62 -0.15 -20.61
C LYS A 161 4.12 -1.55 -20.27
N ARG A 162 4.51 -2.54 -21.08
CA ARG A 162 4.15 -3.95 -20.86
C ARG A 162 5.26 -4.65 -20.09
N LEU A 163 4.86 -5.39 -19.07
CA LEU A 163 5.75 -6.14 -18.20
C LEU A 163 5.15 -7.54 -18.01
N GLY A 164 5.59 -8.49 -18.81
CA GLY A 164 5.04 -9.85 -18.81
C GLY A 164 3.53 -9.87 -19.05
N SER A 165 2.77 -10.46 -18.12
CA SER A 165 1.31 -10.51 -18.14
C SER A 165 0.64 -9.23 -17.62
N SER A 166 1.40 -8.30 -17.09
CA SER A 166 0.93 -7.03 -16.53
C SER A 166 1.24 -5.83 -17.43
N ARG A 167 0.49 -4.75 -17.23
CA ARG A 167 0.68 -3.49 -17.94
C ARG A 167 0.66 -2.33 -16.96
N PHE A 168 1.57 -1.36 -17.17
CA PHE A 168 1.38 0.00 -16.74
C PHE A 168 0.64 0.76 -17.83
N LEU A 169 -0.49 1.36 -17.49
CA LEU A 169 -1.23 2.26 -18.35
C LEU A 169 -1.37 3.59 -17.62
N CYS A 170 -0.72 4.61 -18.14
CA CYS A 170 -0.73 5.92 -17.51
C CYS A 170 -1.39 6.97 -18.39
N VAL A 171 -1.98 7.95 -17.74
CA VAL A 171 -2.39 9.22 -18.36
C VAL A 171 -1.50 10.32 -17.81
N THR A 172 -1.09 11.25 -18.69
CA THR A 172 -0.21 12.35 -18.32
C THR A 172 -0.47 13.60 -19.16
N GLU A 173 -0.12 14.74 -18.62
CA GLU A 173 -0.02 16.00 -19.34
C GLU A 173 0.84 16.98 -18.52
N PRO A 174 1.41 18.06 -19.13
CA PRO A 174 2.38 18.92 -18.45
C PRO A 174 1.89 19.58 -17.15
N ASN A 175 0.59 19.91 -17.05
CA ASN A 175 0.03 20.59 -15.87
C ASN A 175 -0.46 19.63 -14.78
N PHE A 176 -0.22 18.31 -14.90
CA PHE A 176 -0.48 17.38 -13.79
C PHE A 176 0.33 17.75 -12.53
N GLY A 177 1.44 18.47 -12.73
CA GLY A 177 2.31 18.81 -11.62
C GLY A 177 3.00 17.56 -11.04
N GLU A 178 2.98 17.46 -9.73
CA GLU A 178 3.48 16.32 -8.98
C GLU A 178 2.38 15.65 -8.14
N LEU A 179 2.70 14.49 -7.60
CA LEU A 179 1.80 13.78 -6.69
C LEU A 179 1.51 14.65 -5.45
N TYR A 180 0.24 14.80 -5.12
CA TYR A 180 -0.26 15.61 -4.00
C TYR A 180 0.07 17.12 -4.09
N SER A 181 0.30 17.65 -5.28
CA SER A 181 0.52 19.09 -5.49
C SER A 181 -0.71 19.96 -5.21
N GLY A 182 -1.90 19.39 -5.18
CA GLY A 182 -3.14 20.06 -4.78
C GLY A 182 -3.60 19.64 -3.38
N GLU A 183 -4.10 20.59 -2.60
CA GLU A 183 -4.78 20.29 -1.34
C GLU A 183 -6.02 19.41 -1.57
N SER A 184 -6.39 18.61 -0.55
CA SER A 184 -7.64 17.84 -0.59
C SER A 184 -8.83 18.80 -0.79
N GLY A 185 -9.72 18.45 -1.74
CA GLY A 185 -10.87 19.29 -2.09
C GLY A 185 -10.58 20.45 -3.05
N SER A 186 -9.34 20.66 -3.48
CA SER A 186 -8.99 21.69 -4.47
C SER A 186 -9.42 21.31 -5.89
N ASP A 187 -9.57 22.32 -6.75
CA ASP A 187 -9.85 22.13 -8.18
C ASP A 187 -8.75 21.31 -8.87
N HIS A 188 -7.50 21.53 -8.52
CA HIS A 188 -6.37 20.80 -9.09
C HIS A 188 -6.41 19.32 -8.68
N ARG A 189 -6.75 19.04 -7.43
CA ARG A 189 -6.91 17.66 -6.96
C ARG A 189 -8.05 16.96 -7.68
N LEU A 190 -9.21 17.61 -7.82
CA LEU A 190 -10.36 17.07 -8.57
C LEU A 190 -9.99 16.84 -10.03
N TYR A 191 -9.23 17.74 -10.65
CA TYR A 191 -8.74 17.60 -12.01
C TYR A 191 -7.87 16.34 -12.18
N GLN A 192 -6.93 16.08 -11.27
CA GLN A 192 -6.11 14.85 -11.30
C GLN A 192 -6.97 13.59 -11.17
N GLU A 193 -7.95 13.59 -10.25
CA GLU A 193 -8.84 12.44 -10.01
C GLU A 193 -9.80 12.17 -11.19
N VAL A 194 -10.36 13.21 -11.79
CA VAL A 194 -11.20 13.15 -12.99
C VAL A 194 -10.40 12.65 -14.19
N SER A 195 -9.19 13.15 -14.36
CA SER A 195 -8.27 12.72 -15.42
C SER A 195 -7.88 11.26 -15.28
N LEU A 196 -7.57 10.81 -14.07
CA LEU A 196 -7.31 9.40 -13.77
C LEU A 196 -8.55 8.53 -14.02
N GLY A 197 -9.72 8.94 -13.57
CA GLY A 197 -10.94 8.14 -13.69
C GLY A 197 -11.45 8.06 -15.13
N PHE A 198 -11.88 9.19 -15.71
CA PHE A 198 -12.42 9.22 -17.06
C PHE A 198 -11.35 9.07 -18.14
N GLY A 199 -10.20 9.72 -17.98
CA GLY A 199 -9.06 9.59 -18.89
C GLY A 199 -8.48 8.19 -18.90
N GLY A 200 -8.20 7.63 -17.73
CA GLY A 200 -7.73 6.25 -17.59
C GLY A 200 -8.70 5.20 -18.12
N TYR A 201 -10.01 5.41 -17.97
CA TYR A 201 -11.01 4.51 -18.54
C TYR A 201 -11.04 4.57 -20.08
N LYS A 202 -10.90 5.76 -20.67
CA LYS A 202 -10.76 5.93 -22.13
C LYS A 202 -9.45 5.31 -22.63
N ALA A 203 -8.35 5.52 -21.89
CA ALA A 203 -7.05 4.93 -22.21
C ALA A 203 -7.10 3.40 -22.25
N LEU A 204 -7.80 2.77 -21.30
CA LEU A 204 -7.98 1.32 -21.29
C LEU A 204 -8.66 0.80 -22.57
N LYS A 205 -9.62 1.54 -23.09
CA LYS A 205 -10.28 1.21 -24.37
C LYS A 205 -9.35 1.35 -25.56
N LEU A 206 -8.49 2.37 -25.58
CA LEU A 206 -7.50 2.55 -26.67
C LEU A 206 -6.55 1.37 -26.76
N VAL A 207 -6.15 0.77 -25.64
CA VAL A 207 -5.28 -0.42 -25.64
C VAL A 207 -6.07 -1.74 -25.84
N GLY A 208 -7.34 -1.66 -26.22
CA GLY A 208 -8.18 -2.82 -26.54
C GLY A 208 -8.69 -3.60 -25.33
N CYS A 209 -8.62 -3.02 -24.13
CA CYS A 209 -9.06 -3.67 -22.90
C CYS A 209 -10.43 -3.21 -22.44
N ARG A 210 -11.22 -4.16 -21.93
CA ARG A 210 -12.45 -3.89 -21.17
C ARG A 210 -12.25 -4.41 -19.75
N PRO A 211 -12.41 -3.59 -18.71
CA PRO A 211 -12.11 -4.06 -17.35
C PRO A 211 -13.02 -5.23 -16.96
N GLY A 212 -12.43 -6.36 -16.61
CA GLY A 212 -13.11 -7.49 -15.98
C GLY A 212 -13.56 -7.12 -14.57
N ILE A 213 -12.63 -6.65 -13.78
CA ILE A 213 -12.84 -6.04 -12.45
C ILE A 213 -12.17 -4.67 -12.43
N ILE A 214 -12.80 -3.70 -11.78
CA ILE A 214 -12.18 -2.43 -11.37
C ILE A 214 -11.93 -2.49 -9.86
N GLN A 215 -10.68 -2.46 -9.45
CA GLN A 215 -10.33 -2.16 -8.06
C GLN A 215 -10.05 -0.68 -7.92
N LEU A 216 -10.82 -0.03 -7.06
CA LEU A 216 -10.65 1.36 -6.66
C LEU A 216 -9.75 1.39 -5.43
N ASN A 217 -8.52 1.86 -5.61
CA ASN A 217 -7.55 1.98 -4.54
C ASN A 217 -7.64 3.39 -3.94
N GLU A 218 -8.40 3.53 -2.88
CA GLU A 218 -8.89 4.77 -2.27
C GLU A 218 -9.95 5.52 -3.09
N VAL A 219 -10.60 6.50 -2.42
CA VAL A 219 -11.71 7.29 -3.00
C VAL A 219 -11.29 8.13 -4.21
N ALA A 220 -10.02 8.53 -4.29
CA ALA A 220 -9.47 9.30 -5.40
C ALA A 220 -9.63 8.63 -6.79
N THR A 221 -9.97 7.34 -6.81
CA THR A 221 -10.15 6.57 -8.04
C THR A 221 -11.61 6.33 -8.41
N PHE A 222 -12.53 6.91 -7.65
CA PHE A 222 -13.99 6.75 -7.79
C PHE A 222 -14.50 6.94 -9.21
N PHE A 223 -13.98 7.94 -9.93
CA PHE A 223 -14.47 8.30 -11.27
C PHE A 223 -14.25 7.21 -12.32
N ALA A 224 -13.39 6.20 -12.06
CA ALA A 224 -13.27 5.03 -12.94
C ALA A 224 -14.55 4.19 -12.96
N ALA A 225 -15.21 4.02 -11.82
CA ALA A 225 -16.49 3.32 -11.73
C ALA A 225 -17.63 4.16 -12.35
N VAL A 226 -17.60 5.48 -12.16
CA VAL A 226 -18.56 6.40 -12.81
C VAL A 226 -18.42 6.34 -14.33
N ALA A 227 -17.20 6.32 -14.86
CA ALA A 227 -16.94 6.19 -16.30
C ALA A 227 -17.49 4.88 -16.88
N ARG A 228 -17.34 3.75 -16.14
CA ARG A 228 -17.96 2.47 -16.52
C ARG A 228 -19.49 2.58 -16.53
N LEU A 229 -20.07 3.13 -15.47
CA LEU A 229 -21.53 3.28 -15.37
C LEU A 229 -22.07 4.12 -16.52
N ASP A 230 -21.44 5.26 -16.80
CA ASP A 230 -21.84 6.14 -17.91
C ASP A 230 -21.71 5.45 -19.28
N GLU A 231 -20.66 4.67 -19.52
CA GLU A 231 -20.51 3.92 -20.75
C GLU A 231 -21.63 2.88 -20.94
N LEU A 232 -21.95 2.10 -19.92
CA LEU A 232 -22.98 1.07 -19.98
C LEU A 232 -24.35 1.68 -20.31
N VAL A 233 -24.72 2.75 -19.62
CA VAL A 233 -26.00 3.45 -19.85
C VAL A 233 -26.01 4.11 -21.24
N SER A 234 -24.91 4.78 -21.60
CA SER A 234 -24.80 5.44 -22.93
C SER A 234 -24.78 4.44 -24.08
N SER A 235 -24.46 3.16 -23.82
CA SER A 235 -24.50 2.06 -24.78
C SER A 235 -25.88 1.37 -24.85
N GLY A 236 -26.88 1.88 -24.10
CA GLY A 236 -28.27 1.41 -24.15
C GLY A 236 -28.65 0.43 -23.02
N MET A 237 -27.79 0.16 -22.06
CA MET A 237 -28.18 -0.63 -20.88
C MET A 237 -29.13 0.19 -19.99
N ASP A 238 -30.12 -0.45 -19.40
CA ASP A 238 -30.97 0.19 -18.40
C ASP A 238 -30.13 0.70 -17.24
N PHE A 239 -30.48 1.88 -16.70
CA PHE A 239 -29.67 2.50 -15.64
C PHE A 239 -29.48 1.60 -14.42
N TYR A 240 -30.55 0.94 -13.98
CA TYR A 240 -30.49 0.08 -12.80
C TYR A 240 -29.69 -1.20 -13.08
N GLU A 241 -29.81 -1.77 -14.26
CA GLU A 241 -29.00 -2.91 -14.70
C GLU A 241 -27.51 -2.51 -14.75
N ALA A 242 -27.20 -1.33 -15.27
CA ALA A 242 -25.84 -0.79 -15.32
C ALA A 242 -25.26 -0.55 -13.92
N VAL A 243 -26.05 -0.04 -12.98
CA VAL A 243 -25.64 0.11 -11.57
C VAL A 243 -25.34 -1.25 -10.96
N VAL A 244 -26.23 -2.23 -11.11
CA VAL A 244 -26.01 -3.60 -10.56
C VAL A 244 -24.77 -4.24 -11.17
N TYR A 245 -24.58 -4.12 -12.49
CA TYR A 245 -23.39 -4.62 -13.17
C TYR A 245 -22.12 -3.97 -12.64
N THR A 246 -22.10 -2.62 -12.58
CA THR A 246 -20.94 -1.86 -12.11
C THR A 246 -20.58 -2.25 -10.68
N ARG A 247 -21.56 -2.34 -9.78
CA ARG A 247 -21.36 -2.73 -8.39
C ARG A 247 -20.69 -4.09 -8.25
N LYS A 248 -21.19 -5.10 -8.96
CA LYS A 248 -20.68 -6.49 -8.91
C LYS A 248 -19.25 -6.62 -9.43
N HIS A 249 -18.84 -5.73 -10.33
CA HIS A 249 -17.52 -5.75 -10.97
C HIS A 249 -16.60 -4.64 -10.44
N THR A 250 -16.94 -4.03 -9.30
CA THR A 250 -16.13 -3.01 -8.64
C THR A 250 -15.80 -3.45 -7.22
N LEU A 251 -14.52 -3.45 -6.92
CA LEU A 251 -13.97 -3.61 -5.58
C LEU A 251 -13.46 -2.25 -5.09
N TYR A 252 -13.88 -1.83 -3.93
CA TYR A 252 -13.30 -0.68 -3.23
C TYR A 252 -12.38 -1.16 -2.12
N THR A 253 -11.14 -0.71 -2.14
CA THR A 253 -10.16 -0.96 -1.08
C THR A 253 -9.85 0.35 -0.36
N ASN A 254 -10.20 0.39 0.91
CA ASN A 254 -9.90 1.51 1.80
C ASN A 254 -8.57 1.26 2.51
N HIS A 255 -7.69 2.27 2.51
CA HIS A 255 -6.36 2.23 3.13
C HIS A 255 -6.19 3.23 4.27
N THR A 256 -7.19 4.08 4.52
CA THR A 256 -7.05 5.21 5.43
C THR A 256 -8.17 5.22 6.46
N LEU A 257 -7.79 5.38 7.73
CA LEU A 257 -8.72 5.57 8.86
C LEU A 257 -8.89 7.05 9.22
N VAL A 258 -8.02 7.91 8.70
CA VAL A 258 -7.96 9.32 9.08
C VAL A 258 -8.99 10.12 8.28
N GLN A 259 -9.90 10.79 8.99
CA GLN A 259 -10.96 11.60 8.40
C GLN A 259 -10.43 12.74 7.50
N ALA A 260 -9.23 13.24 7.76
CA ALA A 260 -8.56 14.25 6.93
C ALA A 260 -8.24 13.80 5.49
N ALA A 261 -8.32 12.51 5.20
CA ALA A 261 -8.15 11.96 3.85
C ALA A 261 -9.47 11.89 3.06
N GLU A 262 -10.60 12.31 3.64
CA GLU A 262 -11.89 12.36 2.96
C GLU A 262 -11.87 13.41 1.85
N ALA A 263 -12.04 12.97 0.60
CA ALA A 263 -12.17 13.88 -0.53
C ALA A 263 -13.58 14.48 -0.55
N THR A 264 -13.65 15.79 -0.29
CA THR A 264 -14.90 16.55 -0.24
C THR A 264 -14.85 17.69 -1.24
N PHE A 265 -15.89 17.81 -2.08
CA PHE A 265 -15.96 18.81 -3.14
C PHE A 265 -17.29 19.53 -3.16
N HIS A 266 -17.29 20.76 -3.69
CA HIS A 266 -18.49 21.57 -3.91
C HIS A 266 -19.20 21.18 -5.22
N TYR A 267 -20.50 21.47 -5.30
CA TYR A 267 -21.31 21.18 -6.49
C TYR A 267 -20.81 21.92 -7.75
N ASP A 268 -20.40 23.18 -7.62
CA ASP A 268 -19.85 23.98 -8.72
C ASP A 268 -18.54 23.40 -9.29
N GLN A 269 -17.72 22.74 -8.48
CA GLN A 269 -16.55 22.01 -8.95
C GLN A 269 -16.96 20.82 -9.84
N PHE A 270 -18.04 20.13 -9.47
CA PHE A 270 -18.57 19.02 -10.28
C PHE A 270 -19.17 19.53 -11.59
N GLU A 271 -19.84 20.70 -11.60
CA GLU A 271 -20.32 21.33 -12.84
C GLU A 271 -19.17 21.66 -13.80
N ARG A 272 -18.03 22.05 -13.25
CA ARG A 272 -16.85 22.41 -14.05
C ARG A 272 -16.01 21.23 -14.51
N TYR A 273 -15.83 20.21 -13.71
CA TYR A 273 -14.86 19.14 -13.96
C TYR A 273 -15.47 17.76 -14.16
N VAL A 274 -16.61 17.43 -13.56
CA VAL A 274 -17.14 16.06 -13.53
C VAL A 274 -18.28 15.89 -14.54
N PHE A 275 -19.37 16.64 -14.41
CA PHE A 275 -20.57 16.49 -15.25
C PHE A 275 -20.31 16.64 -16.75
N PRO A 276 -19.39 17.52 -17.22
CA PRO A 276 -19.07 17.59 -18.65
C PRO A 276 -18.49 16.29 -19.23
N ASN A 277 -17.96 15.40 -18.41
CA ASN A 277 -17.40 14.11 -18.81
C ASN A 277 -18.42 12.97 -18.81
N ILE A 278 -19.61 13.18 -18.26
CA ILE A 278 -20.71 12.21 -18.18
C ILE A 278 -21.72 12.49 -19.28
N LYS A 279 -22.04 11.50 -20.12
CA LYS A 279 -22.98 11.61 -21.22
C LYS A 279 -24.41 11.34 -20.78
N SER A 280 -24.60 10.39 -19.86
CA SER A 280 -25.91 9.95 -19.41
C SER A 280 -26.50 10.90 -18.36
N VAL A 281 -27.70 11.43 -18.67
CA VAL A 281 -28.47 12.30 -17.74
C VAL A 281 -28.83 11.55 -16.46
N SER A 282 -29.12 10.24 -16.53
CA SER A 282 -29.44 9.44 -15.34
C SER A 282 -28.24 9.25 -14.43
N VAL A 283 -27.02 9.12 -14.98
CA VAL A 283 -25.79 9.05 -14.19
C VAL A 283 -25.46 10.40 -13.54
N GLN A 284 -25.62 11.51 -14.29
CA GLN A 284 -25.45 12.86 -13.72
C GLN A 284 -26.43 13.09 -12.56
N ARG A 285 -27.71 12.73 -12.74
CA ARG A 285 -28.73 12.86 -11.68
C ARG A 285 -28.40 12.01 -10.47
N TRP A 286 -28.06 10.74 -10.68
CA TRP A 286 -27.65 9.85 -9.59
C TRP A 286 -26.48 10.44 -8.77
N LEU A 287 -25.52 11.06 -9.42
CA LEU A 287 -24.37 11.66 -8.75
C LEU A 287 -24.76 13.00 -8.07
N SER A 288 -25.63 13.80 -8.70
CA SER A 288 -26.14 15.04 -8.10
C SER A 288 -26.97 14.77 -6.83
N ASP A 289 -27.69 13.65 -6.76
CA ASP A 289 -28.47 13.25 -5.59
C ASP A 289 -27.58 12.88 -4.36
N LYS A 290 -26.25 12.80 -4.53
CA LYS A 290 -25.29 12.52 -3.44
C LYS A 290 -24.80 13.78 -2.72
N PHE A 291 -25.15 14.95 -3.22
CA PHE A 291 -24.79 16.21 -2.56
C PHE A 291 -25.68 16.48 -1.37
N THR A 292 -25.08 16.92 -0.28
CA THR A 292 -25.75 17.42 0.93
C THR A 292 -25.19 18.81 1.23
N ASP A 293 -26.06 19.79 1.35
CA ASP A 293 -25.68 21.20 1.59
C ASP A 293 -24.63 21.73 0.58
N GLY A 294 -24.79 21.35 -0.69
CA GLY A 294 -23.89 21.75 -1.78
C GLY A 294 -22.52 21.05 -1.79
N MET A 295 -22.31 20.08 -0.92
CA MET A 295 -21.07 19.32 -0.79
C MET A 295 -21.29 17.84 -1.06
N ILE A 296 -20.27 17.17 -1.63
CA ILE A 296 -20.22 15.73 -1.75
C ILE A 296 -18.97 15.20 -1.04
N ARG A 297 -19.14 14.10 -0.28
CA ARG A 297 -18.05 13.28 0.24
C ARG A 297 -17.91 12.05 -0.64
N LEU A 298 -16.78 11.88 -1.33
CA LEU A 298 -16.62 10.83 -2.32
C LEU A 298 -16.66 9.43 -1.73
N SER A 299 -16.38 9.24 -0.44
CA SER A 299 -16.49 7.93 0.21
C SER A 299 -17.90 7.36 0.14
N THR A 300 -18.94 8.20 0.27
CA THR A 300 -20.35 7.77 0.24
C THR A 300 -20.72 7.10 -1.10
N PRO A 301 -20.63 7.78 -2.26
CA PRO A 301 -20.93 7.13 -3.55
C PRO A 301 -19.93 6.02 -3.92
N THR A 302 -18.68 6.07 -3.42
CA THR A 302 -17.70 5.00 -3.65
C THR A 302 -18.13 3.69 -3.00
N VAL A 303 -18.55 3.70 -1.75
CA VAL A 303 -19.05 2.48 -1.09
C VAL A 303 -20.39 2.01 -1.66
N GLU A 304 -21.19 2.90 -2.24
CA GLU A 304 -22.44 2.52 -2.91
C GLU A 304 -22.18 1.84 -4.25
N ILE A 305 -21.25 2.36 -5.06
CA ILE A 305 -20.97 1.83 -6.41
C ILE A 305 -20.11 0.54 -6.38
N ALA A 306 -19.54 0.18 -5.25
CA ALA A 306 -18.80 -1.05 -5.05
C ALA A 306 -19.60 -2.02 -4.19
N GLU A 307 -19.90 -3.23 -4.70
CA GLU A 307 -20.48 -4.29 -3.89
C GLU A 307 -19.41 -4.98 -3.05
N LEU A 308 -18.22 -5.13 -3.61
CA LEU A 308 -17.07 -5.72 -2.96
C LEU A 308 -16.25 -4.61 -2.29
N ARG A 309 -15.94 -4.79 -1.01
CA ARG A 309 -15.23 -3.78 -0.20
C ARG A 309 -14.23 -4.47 0.68
N SER A 310 -12.99 -3.98 0.71
CA SER A 310 -11.94 -4.52 1.56
C SER A 310 -11.26 -3.45 2.41
N GLY A 311 -10.93 -3.83 3.64
CA GLY A 311 -9.96 -3.14 4.49
C GLY A 311 -8.66 -3.93 4.51
N VAL A 312 -7.56 -3.25 4.79
CA VAL A 312 -6.19 -3.74 4.58
C VAL A 312 -5.55 -4.42 5.79
N SER A 313 -6.32 -4.65 6.86
CA SER A 313 -6.00 -5.51 8.01
C SER A 313 -7.29 -5.95 8.70
N LYS A 314 -7.21 -6.92 9.60
CA LYS A 314 -8.39 -7.37 10.37
C LYS A 314 -8.93 -6.25 11.25
N LEU A 315 -8.04 -5.51 11.90
CA LEU A 315 -8.42 -4.37 12.73
C LEU A 315 -9.08 -3.29 11.88
N HIS A 316 -8.44 -2.90 10.77
CA HIS A 316 -8.95 -1.87 9.86
C HIS A 316 -10.35 -2.21 9.33
N ALA A 317 -10.57 -3.42 8.82
CA ALA A 317 -11.89 -3.85 8.32
C ALA A 317 -12.98 -3.80 9.41
N ARG A 318 -12.60 -3.99 10.67
CA ARG A 318 -13.52 -3.94 11.83
C ARG A 318 -13.90 -2.51 12.23
N VAL A 319 -12.91 -1.59 12.21
CA VAL A 319 -13.09 -0.20 12.64
C VAL A 319 -13.59 0.72 11.53
N ALA A 320 -13.50 0.32 10.26
CA ALA A 320 -14.06 1.07 9.15
C ALA A 320 -15.53 1.46 9.44
N ASN A 321 -15.82 2.76 9.43
CA ASN A 321 -17.09 3.32 9.91
C ASN A 321 -17.90 3.95 8.78
N TYR A 322 -18.31 3.12 7.83
CA TYR A 322 -19.20 3.52 6.73
C TYR A 322 -20.61 2.98 6.95
N HIS A 323 -21.59 3.78 6.57
CA HIS A 323 -23.00 3.44 6.70
C HIS A 323 -23.71 3.55 5.36
N ASP A 324 -24.71 2.70 5.13
CA ASP A 324 -25.61 2.82 3.99
C ASP A 324 -26.65 3.94 4.22
N ILE A 325 -27.48 4.19 3.22
CA ILE A 325 -28.53 5.22 3.29
C ILE A 325 -29.56 4.98 4.42
N ASN A 326 -29.68 3.74 4.90
CA ASN A 326 -30.56 3.37 5.99
C ASN A 326 -29.87 3.42 7.36
N GLY A 327 -28.61 3.88 7.42
CA GLY A 327 -27.82 3.95 8.65
C GLY A 327 -27.23 2.60 9.09
N ASN A 328 -27.31 1.54 8.28
CA ASN A 328 -26.68 0.27 8.61
C ASN A 328 -25.19 0.31 8.35
N LYS A 329 -24.39 -0.22 9.28
CA LYS A 329 -22.94 -0.29 9.10
C LYS A 329 -22.56 -1.18 7.92
N ILE A 330 -21.80 -0.62 6.99
CA ILE A 330 -21.26 -1.34 5.83
C ILE A 330 -20.09 -2.21 6.28
N LYS A 331 -20.13 -3.49 5.92
CA LYS A 331 -19.06 -4.45 6.25
C LYS A 331 -17.98 -4.44 5.18
N PHE A 332 -16.73 -4.46 5.63
CA PHE A 332 -15.55 -4.63 4.80
C PHE A 332 -14.96 -6.04 5.02
N LYS A 333 -14.53 -6.68 3.94
CA LYS A 333 -13.73 -7.90 4.01
C LYS A 333 -12.31 -7.52 4.43
N SER A 334 -11.74 -8.23 5.37
CA SER A 334 -10.33 -8.09 5.70
C SER A 334 -9.48 -8.82 4.66
N ILE A 335 -8.62 -8.08 3.96
CA ILE A 335 -7.53 -8.62 3.13
C ILE A 335 -6.28 -7.86 3.51
N THR A 336 -5.49 -8.45 4.38
CA THR A 336 -4.29 -7.82 4.91
C THR A 336 -3.29 -7.56 3.79
N ASN A 337 -2.67 -6.38 3.78
CA ASN A 337 -1.62 -6.07 2.82
C ASN A 337 -0.52 -7.13 2.82
N GLY A 338 0.20 -7.21 1.73
CA GLY A 338 1.39 -8.03 1.58
C GLY A 338 2.41 -7.32 0.70
N ILE A 339 3.62 -7.81 0.68
CA ILE A 339 4.74 -7.29 -0.11
C ILE A 339 5.12 -8.28 -1.21
N HIS A 340 5.70 -7.80 -2.31
CA HIS A 340 6.34 -8.67 -3.27
C HIS A 340 7.66 -9.18 -2.69
N MET A 341 7.65 -10.41 -2.17
CA MET A 341 8.75 -10.99 -1.39
C MET A 341 10.10 -10.83 -2.09
N ARG A 342 10.18 -11.17 -3.38
CA ARG A 342 11.43 -11.14 -4.16
C ARG A 342 11.98 -9.73 -4.41
N THR A 343 11.16 -8.68 -4.31
CA THR A 343 11.63 -7.29 -4.40
C THR A 343 12.22 -6.81 -3.08
N TRP A 344 11.63 -7.23 -1.96
CA TRP A 344 11.90 -6.64 -0.66
C TRP A 344 12.76 -7.50 0.26
N THR A 345 13.07 -8.72 -0.15
CA THR A 345 13.91 -9.65 0.61
C THR A 345 15.25 -9.81 -0.09
N LEU A 346 16.33 -9.88 0.67
CA LEU A 346 17.67 -10.17 0.15
C LEU A 346 17.62 -11.46 -0.68
N PRO A 347 18.18 -11.51 -1.90
CA PRO A 347 18.14 -12.71 -2.72
C PRO A 347 18.66 -13.96 -2.00
N GLU A 348 19.73 -13.82 -1.22
CA GLU A 348 20.34 -14.91 -0.44
C GLU A 348 19.39 -15.41 0.68
N ILE A 349 18.56 -14.53 1.25
CA ILE A 349 17.51 -14.94 2.22
C ILE A 349 16.38 -15.67 1.49
N MET A 350 15.96 -15.18 0.31
CA MET A 350 14.94 -15.88 -0.48
C MET A 350 15.42 -17.28 -0.89
N ASP A 351 16.67 -17.41 -1.36
CA ASP A 351 17.28 -18.69 -1.69
C ASP A 351 17.36 -19.60 -0.47
N TYR A 352 17.70 -19.05 0.70
CA TYR A 352 17.69 -19.80 1.97
C TYR A 352 16.29 -20.32 2.29
N TYR A 353 15.25 -19.48 2.22
CA TYR A 353 13.87 -19.89 2.49
C TYR A 353 13.39 -21.00 1.54
N HIS A 354 13.72 -20.93 0.26
CA HIS A 354 13.34 -21.96 -0.72
C HIS A 354 14.12 -23.27 -0.54
N THR A 355 15.42 -23.19 -0.38
CA THR A 355 16.28 -24.38 -0.27
C THR A 355 16.06 -25.16 1.03
N HIS A 356 15.66 -24.47 2.10
CA HIS A 356 15.34 -25.12 3.38
C HIS A 356 13.84 -25.47 3.53
N GLY A 357 13.05 -25.29 2.46
CA GLY A 357 11.64 -25.67 2.45
C GLY A 357 10.78 -24.84 3.43
N ILE A 358 11.14 -23.60 3.69
CA ILE A 358 10.35 -22.65 4.48
C ILE A 358 9.27 -22.03 3.59
N LEU A 359 9.65 -21.57 2.41
CA LEU A 359 8.74 -21.06 1.39
C LEU A 359 8.74 -21.97 0.16
N ASP A 360 7.58 -22.08 -0.46
CA ASP A 360 7.42 -22.68 -1.77
C ASP A 360 7.82 -21.70 -2.90
N LYS A 361 7.81 -22.14 -4.15
CA LYS A 361 8.18 -21.32 -5.31
C LYS A 361 7.26 -20.11 -5.57
N PHE A 362 6.12 -20.02 -4.89
CA PHE A 362 5.20 -18.88 -4.92
C PHE A 362 5.39 -17.97 -3.73
N ASP A 363 6.46 -18.18 -2.97
CA ASP A 363 6.76 -17.38 -1.81
C ASP A 363 5.65 -17.47 -0.74
N LEU A 364 5.06 -18.67 -0.64
CA LEU A 364 4.08 -19.03 0.39
C LEU A 364 4.71 -20.06 1.35
N PRO A 365 4.35 -20.06 2.64
CA PRO A 365 4.77 -21.09 3.57
C PRO A 365 4.49 -22.49 3.03
N THR A 366 5.47 -23.39 3.12
CA THR A 366 5.30 -24.79 2.76
C THR A 366 4.28 -25.46 3.68
N ILE A 367 3.52 -26.41 3.15
CA ILE A 367 2.42 -27.03 3.91
C ILE A 367 2.92 -27.97 4.98
N ARG A 368 4.06 -28.59 4.75
CA ARG A 368 4.68 -29.52 5.70
C ARG A 368 6.05 -29.03 6.08
N GLY A 369 6.34 -29.06 7.36
CA GLY A 369 7.64 -28.71 7.89
C GLY A 369 7.94 -27.22 7.95
N PHE A 370 6.98 -26.33 7.70
CA PHE A 370 7.20 -24.88 7.75
C PHE A 370 7.78 -24.44 9.10
N GLU A 371 7.11 -24.76 10.20
CA GLU A 371 7.56 -24.39 11.54
C GLU A 371 8.85 -25.11 11.91
N GLU A 372 8.94 -26.43 11.66
CA GLU A 372 10.14 -27.23 11.95
C GLU A 372 11.36 -26.79 11.12
N ASN A 373 11.15 -26.23 9.94
CA ASN A 373 12.25 -25.70 9.12
C ASN A 373 12.68 -24.31 9.57
N ILE A 374 11.77 -23.49 10.10
CA ILE A 374 12.14 -22.22 10.75
C ILE A 374 12.97 -22.49 12.00
N GLU A 375 12.60 -23.48 12.82
CA GLU A 375 13.36 -23.85 14.03
C GLU A 375 14.80 -24.33 13.77
N LYS A 376 15.14 -24.65 12.52
CA LYS A 376 16.51 -25.04 12.11
C LYS A 376 17.39 -23.86 11.73
N ILE A 377 16.84 -22.65 11.59
CA ILE A 377 17.62 -21.46 11.28
C ILE A 377 18.50 -21.16 12.51
N THR A 378 19.81 -21.17 12.35
CA THR A 378 20.74 -20.89 13.43
C THR A 378 21.05 -19.40 13.57
N ALA A 379 21.53 -19.00 14.74
CA ALA A 379 22.01 -17.63 14.98
C ALA A 379 23.14 -17.26 14.00
N ASP A 380 23.99 -18.21 13.63
CA ASP A 380 25.06 -18.01 12.65
C ASP A 380 24.50 -17.75 11.25
N ASP A 381 23.46 -18.48 10.82
CA ASP A 381 22.78 -18.23 9.56
C ASP A 381 22.17 -16.83 9.54
N ILE A 382 21.46 -16.45 10.61
CA ILE A 382 20.82 -15.14 10.74
C ILE A 382 21.88 -14.03 10.63
N ARG A 383 22.96 -14.11 11.41
CA ARG A 383 24.04 -13.11 11.38
C ARG A 383 24.75 -13.06 10.04
N HIS A 384 25.00 -14.21 9.42
CA HIS A 384 25.61 -14.27 8.10
C HIS A 384 24.76 -13.53 7.06
N LEU A 385 23.47 -13.86 6.95
CA LEU A 385 22.54 -13.25 6.01
C LEU A 385 22.34 -11.75 6.28
N LYS A 386 22.21 -11.35 7.54
CA LYS A 386 22.12 -9.93 7.90
C LYS A 386 23.41 -9.15 7.59
N ASN A 387 24.56 -9.77 7.68
CA ASN A 387 25.83 -9.15 7.30
C ASN A 387 25.89 -8.88 5.78
N LEU A 388 25.39 -9.80 4.95
CA LEU A 388 25.26 -9.55 3.51
C LEU A 388 24.31 -8.37 3.24
N GLY A 389 23.18 -8.31 3.95
CA GLY A 389 22.26 -7.17 3.88
C GLY A 389 22.89 -5.86 4.35
N ARG A 390 23.77 -5.90 5.38
CA ARG A 390 24.52 -4.73 5.86
C ARG A 390 25.52 -4.22 4.82
N GLU A 391 26.18 -5.11 4.09
CA GLU A 391 27.07 -4.72 2.99
C GLU A 391 26.29 -3.98 1.90
N LYS A 392 25.12 -4.50 1.49
CA LYS A 392 24.23 -3.82 0.54
C LYS A 392 23.73 -2.47 1.05
N LEU A 393 23.38 -2.37 2.33
CA LEU A 393 23.01 -1.09 2.94
C LEU A 393 24.16 -0.09 2.83
N ASN A 394 25.38 -0.47 3.21
CA ASN A 394 26.55 0.42 3.16
C ASN A 394 26.92 0.84 1.72
N GLU A 395 26.70 -0.02 0.70
CA GLU A 395 26.82 0.36 -0.71
C GLU A 395 25.89 1.53 -1.07
N ILE A 396 24.66 1.52 -0.59
CA ILE A 396 23.69 2.60 -0.83
C ILE A 396 24.01 3.84 0.01
N LEU A 397 24.37 3.64 1.28
CA LEU A 397 24.70 4.75 2.20
C LEU A 397 25.95 5.53 1.76
N ALA A 398 26.88 4.90 1.04
CA ALA A 398 28.06 5.58 0.46
C ALA A 398 27.69 6.72 -0.53
N HIS A 399 26.46 6.69 -1.06
CA HIS A 399 25.91 7.70 -2.00
C HIS A 399 24.84 8.59 -1.35
N ARG A 400 24.69 8.53 -0.03
CA ARG A 400 23.73 9.32 0.75
C ARG A 400 24.47 10.10 1.81
N THR A 401 23.89 11.21 2.20
CA THR A 401 24.44 12.05 3.27
C THR A 401 23.43 12.19 4.40
N ASP A 402 23.95 12.28 5.62
CA ASP A 402 23.16 12.55 6.82
C ASP A 402 22.79 14.05 6.96
N GLN A 403 22.23 14.41 8.10
CA GLN A 403 21.85 15.79 8.44
C GLN A 403 23.03 16.78 8.45
N TYR A 404 24.26 16.30 8.51
CA TYR A 404 25.47 17.13 8.48
C TYR A 404 26.13 17.19 7.08
N GLY A 405 25.58 16.46 6.11
CA GLY A 405 26.16 16.32 4.78
C GLY A 405 27.30 15.29 4.70
N ASN A 406 27.46 14.45 5.72
CA ASN A 406 28.49 13.41 5.75
C ASN A 406 27.97 12.09 5.18
N PRO A 407 28.82 11.31 4.47
CA PRO A 407 28.51 9.93 4.12
C PRO A 407 28.28 9.09 5.37
N VAL A 408 27.33 8.17 5.32
CA VAL A 408 27.01 7.28 6.44
C VAL A 408 27.61 5.91 6.21
N PHE A 409 28.23 5.36 7.23
CA PHE A 409 28.73 3.99 7.24
C PHE A 409 28.38 3.32 8.57
N ILE A 410 27.75 2.16 8.51
CA ILE A 410 27.38 1.39 9.71
C ILE A 410 28.31 0.18 9.82
N PRO A 411 29.14 0.10 10.90
CA PRO A 411 30.04 -1.04 11.11
C PRO A 411 29.29 -2.38 11.11
N ARG A 412 29.98 -3.43 10.69
CA ARG A 412 29.40 -4.77 10.58
C ARG A 412 28.96 -5.33 11.93
N ASP A 413 29.72 -5.04 12.98
CA ASP A 413 29.50 -5.46 14.36
C ASP A 413 28.58 -4.54 15.17
N ALA A 414 28.19 -3.40 14.60
CA ALA A 414 27.28 -2.48 15.25
C ALA A 414 25.82 -2.95 15.12
N MET A 415 25.06 -2.83 16.21
CA MET A 415 23.60 -2.93 16.18
C MET A 415 23.02 -1.76 15.40
N LEU A 416 22.03 -2.00 14.56
CA LEU A 416 21.33 -0.93 13.82
C LEU A 416 19.84 -0.98 14.09
N PHE A 417 19.33 0.08 14.69
CA PHE A 417 17.93 0.40 14.74
C PHE A 417 17.54 1.29 13.56
N ASP A 418 16.35 1.15 13.03
CA ASP A 418 15.86 2.07 12.04
C ASP A 418 14.40 2.49 12.25
N PHE A 419 14.09 3.68 11.72
CA PHE A 419 12.75 4.15 11.44
C PHE A 419 12.74 4.64 9.99
N LYS A 420 11.95 3.99 9.12
CA LYS A 420 11.90 4.28 7.67
C LYS A 420 10.47 4.49 7.18
N ARG A 421 9.93 5.69 7.44
CA ARG A 421 8.53 6.01 7.16
C ARG A 421 8.35 7.49 6.91
N ARG A 422 7.22 7.88 6.30
CA ARG A 422 6.84 9.29 6.21
C ARG A 422 6.82 9.93 7.59
N PHE A 423 7.35 11.15 7.67
CA PHE A 423 7.24 11.99 8.85
C PHE A 423 5.82 12.54 8.95
N VAL A 424 4.97 11.90 9.73
CA VAL A 424 3.60 12.31 10.03
C VAL A 424 3.30 12.06 11.49
N ASP A 425 2.41 12.85 12.06
CA ASP A 425 2.18 12.92 13.50
C ASP A 425 1.88 11.55 14.13
N TYR A 426 0.94 10.80 13.58
CA TYR A 426 0.52 9.52 14.18
C TYR A 426 1.59 8.41 14.12
N LYS A 427 2.63 8.54 13.28
CA LYS A 427 3.74 7.56 13.20
C LYS A 427 4.83 7.77 14.23
N ARG A 428 4.84 8.93 14.87
CA ARG A 428 5.68 9.31 16.00
C ARG A 428 7.19 9.04 15.80
N PRO A 429 7.82 9.56 14.73
CA PRO A 429 9.27 9.37 14.52
C PRO A 429 10.13 9.92 15.66
N TRP A 430 9.61 10.83 16.45
CA TRP A 430 10.29 11.44 17.61
C TRP A 430 10.21 10.61 18.90
N LEU A 431 9.36 9.56 18.97
CA LEU A 431 9.10 8.83 20.20
C LEU A 431 10.38 8.29 20.87
N PRO A 432 11.37 7.72 20.14
CA PRO A 432 12.63 7.28 20.72
C PRO A 432 13.49 8.42 21.30
N PHE A 433 13.22 9.67 20.93
CA PHE A 433 13.98 10.85 21.33
C PHE A 433 13.33 11.62 22.49
N THR A 434 12.27 11.10 23.08
CA THR A 434 11.56 11.73 24.22
C THR A 434 12.48 11.87 25.44
N ASP A 435 13.36 10.89 25.68
CA ASP A 435 14.46 11.00 26.62
C ASP A 435 15.80 10.78 25.88
N PRO A 436 16.45 11.86 25.42
CA PRO A 436 17.68 11.75 24.62
C PRO A 436 18.86 11.14 25.39
N ASN A 437 18.88 11.26 26.74
CA ASN A 437 19.95 10.67 27.54
C ASN A 437 19.76 9.15 27.63
N GLU A 438 18.52 8.67 27.78
CA GLU A 438 18.23 7.24 27.81
C GLU A 438 18.50 6.58 26.45
N LEU A 439 18.09 7.22 25.36
CA LEU A 439 18.43 6.76 24.02
C LEU A 439 19.95 6.70 23.82
N ALA A 440 20.68 7.76 24.19
CA ALA A 440 22.15 7.80 24.10
C ALA A 440 22.80 6.68 24.90
N ARG A 441 22.31 6.40 26.13
CA ARG A 441 22.76 5.30 26.97
C ARG A 441 22.60 3.95 26.28
N ILE A 442 21.43 3.69 25.68
CA ILE A 442 21.15 2.43 24.97
C ILE A 442 22.11 2.30 23.78
N LEU A 443 22.21 3.33 22.93
CA LEU A 443 23.06 3.29 21.73
C LEU A 443 24.55 3.08 22.10
N GLN A 444 25.02 3.70 23.16
CA GLN A 444 26.40 3.54 23.61
C GLN A 444 26.67 2.16 24.20
N ASN A 445 25.79 1.66 25.08
CA ASN A 445 25.99 0.39 25.78
C ASN A 445 25.98 -0.82 24.85
N HIS A 446 25.19 -0.74 23.76
CA HIS A 446 25.03 -1.84 22.83
C HIS A 446 25.80 -1.66 21.51
N ASN A 447 26.76 -0.72 21.44
CA ASN A 447 27.42 -0.35 20.18
C ASN A 447 26.43 -0.18 19.03
N ALA A 448 25.36 0.60 19.27
CA ALA A 448 24.25 0.72 18.35
C ALA A 448 24.26 2.05 17.61
N HIS A 449 23.78 2.03 16.37
CA HIS A 449 23.43 3.21 15.59
C HIS A 449 21.92 3.26 15.38
N TYR A 450 21.41 4.44 15.05
CA TYR A 450 20.02 4.67 14.71
C TYR A 450 19.93 5.42 13.39
N ILE A 451 19.22 4.87 12.41
CA ILE A 451 18.91 5.57 11.17
C ILE A 451 17.45 6.00 11.16
N LEU A 452 17.25 7.29 10.97
CA LEU A 452 15.97 7.93 10.81
C LEU A 452 15.81 8.34 9.34
N ALA A 453 14.98 7.63 8.58
CA ALA A 453 14.77 7.90 7.17
C ALA A 453 13.28 8.22 6.91
N GLY A 454 13.00 9.36 6.31
CA GLY A 454 11.63 9.77 6.04
C GLY A 454 11.57 11.12 5.34
N ARG A 455 10.38 11.41 4.82
CA ARG A 455 10.10 12.70 4.17
C ARG A 455 9.01 13.41 4.96
N VAL A 456 9.23 14.69 5.21
CA VAL A 456 8.17 15.61 5.58
C VAL A 456 7.46 16.04 4.29
N HIS A 457 6.13 16.03 4.29
CA HIS A 457 5.37 16.50 3.12
C HIS A 457 5.60 18.01 2.93
N MET A 458 5.82 18.42 1.68
CA MET A 458 5.93 19.84 1.34
C MET A 458 4.67 20.58 1.82
N GLY A 459 4.86 21.72 2.48
CA GLY A 459 3.77 22.52 3.06
C GLY A 459 3.33 22.08 4.46
N ASP A 460 3.78 20.93 4.99
CA ASP A 460 3.53 20.56 6.39
C ASP A 460 4.53 21.25 7.32
N THR A 461 4.28 22.51 7.57
CA THR A 461 5.14 23.38 8.42
C THR A 461 5.25 22.86 9.85
N THR A 462 4.21 22.20 10.36
CA THR A 462 4.20 21.63 11.72
C THR A 462 5.18 20.47 11.82
N MET A 463 5.12 19.54 10.88
CA MET A 463 6.04 18.39 10.87
C MET A 463 7.47 18.80 10.53
N PHE A 464 7.62 19.82 9.69
CA PHE A 464 8.92 20.41 9.43
C PHE A 464 9.55 21.01 10.70
N GLY A 465 8.78 21.78 11.48
CA GLY A 465 9.23 22.30 12.77
C GLY A 465 9.67 21.18 13.73
N LYS A 466 8.87 20.12 13.87
CA LYS A 466 9.21 18.96 14.69
C LYS A 466 10.49 18.25 14.23
N LEU A 467 10.72 18.14 12.91
CA LEU A 467 11.96 17.61 12.38
C LEU A 467 13.15 18.46 12.77
N MET A 468 13.05 19.78 12.63
CA MET A 468 14.14 20.70 12.99
C MET A 468 14.46 20.65 14.49
N ASP A 469 13.45 20.61 15.35
CA ASP A 469 13.63 20.47 16.80
C ASP A 469 14.34 19.15 17.12
N LEU A 470 13.98 18.05 16.44
CA LEU A 470 14.62 16.75 16.61
C LEU A 470 16.10 16.78 16.18
N LEU A 471 16.42 17.39 15.05
CA LEU A 471 17.81 17.49 14.58
C LEU A 471 18.67 18.34 15.53
N HIS A 472 18.12 19.43 16.07
CA HIS A 472 18.79 20.23 17.09
C HIS A 472 19.04 19.44 18.38
N LEU A 473 18.06 18.64 18.82
CA LEU A 473 18.22 17.78 19.99
C LEU A 473 19.32 16.72 19.77
N ILE A 474 19.40 16.13 18.59
CA ILE A 474 20.47 15.19 18.21
C ILE A 474 21.84 15.90 18.27
N ASP A 475 21.94 17.12 17.73
CA ASP A 475 23.20 17.89 17.68
C ASP A 475 23.73 18.28 19.07
N GLN A 476 22.83 18.48 20.05
CA GLN A 476 23.19 18.85 21.42
C GLN A 476 23.74 17.70 22.27
N ASN A 477 23.49 16.43 21.86
CA ASN A 477 23.99 15.26 22.60
C ASN A 477 25.12 14.59 21.82
N PRO A 478 26.39 14.54 22.38
CA PRO A 478 27.55 14.01 21.67
C PRO A 478 27.39 12.57 21.16
N ILE A 479 26.72 11.71 21.95
CA ILE A 479 26.50 10.31 21.57
C ILE A 479 25.46 10.22 20.44
N LEU A 480 24.35 10.97 20.54
CA LEU A 480 23.35 11.00 19.48
C LEU A 480 23.93 11.61 18.19
N LYS A 481 24.75 12.64 18.29
CA LYS A 481 25.43 13.26 17.16
C LYS A 481 26.31 12.27 16.38
N GLU A 482 26.97 11.35 17.08
CA GLU A 482 27.81 10.32 16.48
C GLU A 482 27.02 9.14 15.91
N ARG A 483 25.90 8.76 16.57
CA ARG A 483 25.24 7.47 16.35
C ARG A 483 23.87 7.54 15.71
N VAL A 484 23.31 8.75 15.55
CA VAL A 484 22.01 8.96 14.92
C VAL A 484 22.16 9.66 13.58
N HIS A 485 21.66 9.03 12.53
CA HIS A 485 21.76 9.53 11.17
C HIS A 485 20.36 9.79 10.61
N TYR A 486 20.02 11.04 10.30
CA TYR A 486 18.83 11.38 9.52
C TYR A 486 19.18 11.37 8.05
N LEU A 487 18.44 10.57 7.26
CA LEU A 487 18.60 10.47 5.82
C LEU A 487 17.41 11.15 5.13
N PRO A 488 17.62 12.30 4.51
CA PRO A 488 16.59 12.97 3.70
C PRO A 488 16.30 12.18 2.42
N ASP A 489 15.28 12.62 1.71
CA ASP A 489 14.91 12.07 0.39
C ASP A 489 14.68 10.55 0.38
N TYR A 490 13.95 10.07 1.40
CA TYR A 490 13.59 8.65 1.50
C TYR A 490 12.92 8.15 0.19
N ASP A 491 13.45 7.09 -0.38
CA ASP A 491 12.97 6.45 -1.58
C ASP A 491 12.90 4.91 -1.45
N GLU A 492 12.45 4.23 -2.52
CA GLU A 492 12.29 2.77 -2.55
C GLU A 492 13.63 2.05 -2.33
N GLU A 493 14.72 2.56 -2.90
CA GLU A 493 16.06 2.00 -2.80
C GLU A 493 16.60 2.07 -1.35
N LEU A 494 16.50 3.24 -0.72
CA LEU A 494 16.88 3.41 0.69
C LEU A 494 15.99 2.56 1.61
N GLY A 495 14.68 2.51 1.33
CA GLY A 495 13.75 1.67 2.07
C GLY A 495 14.08 0.18 2.00
N LEU A 496 14.46 -0.31 0.82
CA LEU A 496 14.96 -1.67 0.62
C LEU A 496 16.25 -1.88 1.41
N ALA A 497 17.26 -1.04 1.18
CA ALA A 497 18.57 -1.18 1.80
C ALA A 497 18.50 -1.23 3.34
N LEU A 498 17.68 -0.36 3.94
CA LEU A 498 17.45 -0.36 5.38
C LEU A 498 16.79 -1.68 5.85
N SER A 499 15.79 -2.19 5.11
CA SER A 499 15.17 -3.47 5.46
C SER A 499 16.15 -4.64 5.39
N LEU A 500 17.09 -4.61 4.43
CA LEU A 500 18.13 -5.62 4.32
C LEU A 500 19.11 -5.56 5.49
N GLY A 501 19.59 -4.36 5.83
CA GLY A 501 20.73 -4.19 6.73
C GLY A 501 20.41 -3.85 8.19
N ALA A 502 19.22 -3.37 8.53
CA ALA A 502 18.86 -3.08 9.91
C ALA A 502 18.62 -4.37 10.73
N ASN A 503 19.07 -4.35 11.98
CA ASN A 503 18.87 -5.45 12.92
C ASN A 503 17.49 -5.43 13.56
N SER A 504 16.97 -4.22 13.82
CA SER A 504 15.66 -4.04 14.43
C SER A 504 14.99 -2.78 13.89
N SER A 505 13.69 -2.88 13.62
CA SER A 505 12.89 -1.77 13.09
C SER A 505 11.88 -1.29 14.11
N ILE A 506 11.75 0.04 14.23
CA ILE A 506 10.81 0.70 15.14
C ILE A 506 9.57 1.13 14.40
N ASN A 507 8.43 0.60 14.83
CA ASN A 507 7.11 0.83 14.24
C ASN A 507 6.10 1.22 15.33
N THR A 508 6.08 2.48 15.71
CA THR A 508 5.31 2.96 16.86
C THR A 508 4.18 3.93 16.51
N PRO A 509 3.26 3.60 15.57
CA PRO A 509 2.11 4.45 15.32
C PRO A 509 1.21 4.59 16.56
N ILE A 510 0.43 5.66 16.62
CA ILE A 510 -0.65 5.77 17.62
C ILE A 510 -1.68 4.68 17.31
N VAL A 511 -1.96 3.86 18.31
CA VAL A 511 -2.90 2.73 18.20
C VAL A 511 -4.28 3.18 17.69
N GLY A 512 -4.78 2.52 16.65
CA GLY A 512 -6.06 2.81 16.00
C GLY A 512 -5.95 3.75 14.80
N LEU A 513 -4.76 4.27 14.46
CA LEU A 513 -4.57 5.18 13.33
C LEU A 513 -3.81 4.56 12.14
N GLU A 514 -3.06 3.48 12.34
CA GLU A 514 -2.39 2.76 11.25
C GLU A 514 -3.35 1.73 10.64
N ALA A 515 -3.68 1.86 9.37
CA ALA A 515 -4.52 0.89 8.68
C ALA A 515 -3.78 -0.43 8.42
N CYS A 516 -2.64 -0.35 7.75
CA CYS A 516 -1.69 -1.45 7.57
C CYS A 516 -0.42 -0.96 6.88
N GLY A 517 0.59 -0.57 7.64
CA GLY A 517 1.92 -0.28 7.10
C GLY A 517 2.58 -1.52 6.51
N THR A 518 3.37 -1.37 5.45
CA THR A 518 4.10 -2.48 4.81
C THR A 518 5.60 -2.48 5.12
N SER A 519 6.13 -1.47 5.81
CA SER A 519 7.57 -1.41 6.14
C SER A 519 8.01 -2.55 7.06
N TRP A 520 7.28 -2.81 8.13
CA TRP A 520 7.56 -3.89 9.08
C TRP A 520 7.57 -5.28 8.42
N MET A 521 6.77 -5.47 7.36
CA MET A 521 6.74 -6.73 6.62
C MET A 521 8.07 -7.04 5.94
N LYS A 522 8.74 -5.99 5.45
CA LYS A 522 10.06 -6.08 4.83
C LYS A 522 11.14 -6.44 5.84
N ASP A 523 11.02 -5.91 7.06
CA ASP A 523 11.97 -6.18 8.14
C ASP A 523 11.90 -7.63 8.57
N ILE A 524 10.70 -8.15 8.83
CA ILE A 524 10.49 -9.56 9.16
C ILE A 524 10.96 -10.47 8.01
N ALA A 525 10.63 -10.14 6.75
CA ALA A 525 11.09 -10.91 5.60
C ALA A 525 12.62 -11.01 5.51
N ASN A 526 13.34 -10.03 6.06
CA ASN A 526 14.81 -9.98 6.13
C ASN A 526 15.38 -10.34 7.51
N MET A 527 14.66 -11.09 8.33
CA MET A 527 15.12 -11.54 9.64
C MET A 527 15.54 -10.37 10.57
N GLY A 528 14.80 -9.25 10.52
CA GLY A 528 14.96 -8.13 11.45
C GLY A 528 13.94 -8.24 12.58
N ILE A 529 14.35 -7.95 13.82
CA ILE A 529 13.46 -7.96 14.99
C ILE A 529 12.54 -6.73 14.95
N LEU A 530 11.24 -6.92 15.04
CA LEU A 530 10.23 -5.87 15.01
C LEU A 530 9.93 -5.36 16.43
N ILE A 531 10.06 -4.05 16.64
CA ILE A 531 9.55 -3.34 17.81
C ILE A 531 8.32 -2.53 17.37
N SER A 532 7.13 -2.82 17.87
CA SER A 532 5.91 -2.18 17.37
C SER A 532 4.84 -1.97 18.43
N THR A 533 4.03 -0.93 18.27
CA THR A 533 2.70 -0.88 18.90
C THR A 533 1.77 -1.89 18.23
N HIS A 534 0.77 -2.36 18.95
CA HIS A 534 -0.17 -3.38 18.47
C HIS A 534 -1.29 -2.74 17.63
N ASP A 535 -0.99 -2.42 16.36
CA ASP A 535 -1.91 -1.73 15.46
C ASP A 535 -1.79 -2.20 14.00
N GLY A 536 -2.77 -1.90 13.19
CA GLY A 536 -2.80 -2.21 11.77
C GLY A 536 -2.61 -3.70 11.46
N GLY A 537 -1.78 -4.02 10.46
CA GLY A 537 -1.52 -5.40 10.06
C GLY A 537 -0.67 -6.21 11.05
N VAL A 538 0.10 -5.55 11.92
CA VAL A 538 0.83 -6.21 13.00
C VAL A 538 -0.14 -6.87 13.97
N ALA A 539 -1.26 -6.20 14.25
CA ALA A 539 -2.32 -6.70 15.13
C ALA A 539 -3.16 -7.85 14.55
N ASP A 540 -2.86 -8.33 13.36
CA ASP A 540 -3.48 -9.54 12.82
C ASP A 540 -2.99 -10.83 13.50
N LYS A 541 -1.89 -10.76 14.23
CA LYS A 541 -1.31 -11.81 15.09
C LYS A 541 -1.27 -11.35 16.56
N PRO A 542 -1.13 -12.27 17.51
CA PRO A 542 -1.04 -11.93 18.93
C PRO A 542 0.09 -10.95 19.27
N ALA A 543 -0.10 -10.12 20.28
CA ALA A 543 0.86 -9.09 20.69
C ALA A 543 2.20 -9.66 21.18
N ASP A 544 2.24 -10.90 21.63
CA ASP A 544 3.49 -11.56 22.03
C ASP A 544 4.31 -12.11 20.87
N SER A 545 3.83 -12.00 19.62
CA SER A 545 4.54 -12.51 18.43
C SER A 545 5.77 -11.67 18.03
N TYR A 546 5.98 -10.52 18.64
CA TYR A 546 7.07 -9.56 18.38
C TYR A 546 7.32 -8.73 19.64
N LEU A 547 8.29 -7.81 19.61
CA LEU A 547 8.56 -6.90 20.72
C LEU A 547 7.52 -5.77 20.76
N THR A 548 6.50 -5.95 21.60
CA THR A 548 5.37 -5.03 21.68
C THR A 548 5.65 -3.84 22.57
N VAL A 549 5.36 -2.65 22.04
CA VAL A 549 5.32 -1.40 22.80
C VAL A 549 3.89 -1.16 23.26
N ASP A 550 3.63 -1.37 24.54
CA ASP A 550 2.31 -1.21 25.17
C ASP A 550 2.39 -0.18 26.30
N GLY A 551 1.33 0.59 26.48
CA GLY A 551 1.22 1.59 27.53
C GLY A 551 -0.16 2.24 27.59
N LYS A 552 -0.55 2.68 28.78
CA LYS A 552 -1.81 3.41 28.98
C LYS A 552 -1.71 4.89 28.54
N ASN A 553 -0.53 5.36 28.31
CA ASN A 553 -0.21 6.72 27.85
C ASN A 553 1.20 6.73 27.23
N GLU A 554 1.54 7.79 26.52
CA GLU A 554 2.80 7.94 25.82
C GLU A 554 4.03 7.78 26.71
N ALA A 555 4.00 8.28 27.96
CA ALA A 555 5.13 8.13 28.87
C ALA A 555 5.40 6.66 29.25
N GLN A 556 4.38 5.81 29.31
CA GLN A 556 4.55 4.37 29.52
C GLN A 556 5.02 3.69 28.24
N GLU A 557 4.48 4.06 27.07
CA GLU A 557 4.94 3.54 25.79
C GLU A 557 6.42 3.88 25.54
N VAL A 558 6.88 5.08 25.89
CA VAL A 558 8.30 5.47 25.80
C VAL A 558 9.18 4.56 26.65
N LYS A 559 8.80 4.33 27.91
CA LYS A 559 9.56 3.40 28.79
C LYS A 559 9.61 1.98 28.24
N GLU A 560 8.47 1.53 27.72
CA GLU A 560 8.37 0.20 27.12
C GLU A 560 9.21 0.13 25.84
N LEU A 561 9.19 1.17 25.00
CA LEU A 561 10.04 1.25 23.81
C LEU A 561 11.51 1.07 24.14
N TYR A 562 12.02 1.81 25.12
CA TYR A 562 13.43 1.67 25.54
C TYR A 562 13.73 0.27 26.06
N ARG A 563 12.83 -0.30 26.86
CA ARG A 563 12.97 -1.69 27.32
C ARG A 563 13.04 -2.67 26.15
N GLN A 564 12.18 -2.51 25.13
CA GLN A 564 12.17 -3.36 23.95
C GLN A 564 13.41 -3.14 23.06
N MET A 565 13.94 -1.93 22.99
CA MET A 565 15.21 -1.66 22.31
C MET A 565 16.37 -2.41 22.99
N GLU A 566 16.43 -2.43 24.33
CA GLU A 566 17.42 -3.22 25.06
C GLU A 566 17.25 -4.73 24.84
N VAL A 567 16.01 -5.23 24.85
CA VAL A 567 15.72 -6.64 24.56
C VAL A 567 16.21 -7.02 23.17
N ALA A 568 15.91 -6.22 22.14
CA ALA A 568 16.37 -6.45 20.78
C ALA A 568 17.90 -6.45 20.68
N ALA A 569 18.57 -5.47 21.31
CA ALA A 569 20.02 -5.37 21.27
C ALA A 569 20.70 -6.54 21.99
N ASN A 570 20.18 -6.98 23.14
CA ASN A 570 20.68 -8.14 23.86
C ASN A 570 20.46 -9.44 23.06
N ALA A 571 19.33 -9.59 22.38
CA ALA A 571 19.06 -10.74 21.53
C ALA A 571 20.13 -10.91 20.44
N TRP A 572 20.57 -9.82 19.80
CA TRP A 572 21.65 -9.88 18.79
C TRP A 572 23.02 -10.31 19.37
N GLN A 573 23.21 -10.24 20.68
CA GLN A 573 24.42 -10.67 21.37
C GLN A 573 24.33 -12.10 21.92
N ASN A 574 23.14 -12.71 21.92
CA ASN A 574 22.87 -14.03 22.48
C ASN A 574 22.22 -14.93 21.44
N ASP A 575 22.79 -16.09 21.15
CA ASP A 575 22.32 -16.99 20.10
C ASP A 575 20.89 -17.47 20.36
N PHE A 576 20.59 -17.91 21.57
CA PHE A 576 19.28 -18.45 21.93
C PHE A 576 18.18 -17.37 21.82
N ASP A 577 18.43 -16.15 22.29
CA ASP A 577 17.45 -15.08 22.24
C ASP A 577 17.24 -14.59 20.79
N LEU A 578 18.31 -14.58 19.97
CA LEU A 578 18.23 -14.22 18.55
C LEU A 578 17.37 -15.22 17.77
N GLU A 579 17.68 -16.52 17.92
CA GLU A 579 16.89 -17.59 17.30
C GLU A 579 15.43 -17.52 17.77
N TYR A 580 15.19 -17.38 19.07
CA TYR A 580 13.84 -17.30 19.62
C TYR A 580 12.98 -16.20 18.97
N TRP A 581 13.48 -14.96 18.89
CA TRP A 581 12.70 -13.87 18.33
C TRP A 581 12.53 -13.99 16.82
N ILE A 582 13.57 -14.36 16.08
CA ILE A 582 13.47 -14.53 14.62
C ILE A 582 12.53 -15.69 14.28
N HIS A 583 12.64 -16.84 14.93
CA HIS A 583 11.73 -17.98 14.69
C HIS A 583 10.28 -17.59 15.00
N LYS A 584 10.06 -16.89 16.10
CA LYS A 584 8.72 -16.48 16.52
C LYS A 584 8.07 -15.52 15.50
N GLU A 585 8.80 -14.51 15.04
CA GLU A 585 8.32 -13.55 14.05
C GLU A 585 8.10 -14.18 12.68
N LEU A 586 9.03 -15.01 12.20
CA LEU A 586 8.88 -15.71 10.93
C LEU A 586 7.69 -16.67 10.94
N THR A 587 7.54 -17.46 11.99
CA THR A 587 6.40 -18.36 12.16
C THR A 587 5.07 -17.62 12.20
N ALA A 588 5.04 -16.47 12.87
CA ALA A 588 3.83 -15.69 12.98
C ALA A 588 3.44 -14.98 11.68
N TYR A 589 4.40 -14.47 10.91
CA TYR A 589 4.11 -13.48 9.89
C TYR A 589 4.44 -13.85 8.45
N LEU A 590 5.29 -14.86 8.14
CA LEU A 590 5.60 -15.20 6.75
C LEU A 590 4.36 -15.55 5.93
N ASP A 591 3.34 -16.14 6.55
CA ASP A 591 2.04 -16.40 5.92
C ASP A 591 1.23 -15.13 5.67
N VAL A 592 1.44 -14.06 6.46
CA VAL A 592 0.69 -12.80 6.36
C VAL A 592 1.32 -11.85 5.35
N ILE A 593 2.64 -11.75 5.34
CA ILE A 593 3.35 -10.71 4.59
C ILE A 593 3.48 -10.99 3.09
N SER A 594 3.26 -12.24 2.65
CA SER A 594 3.37 -12.61 1.23
C SER A 594 2.33 -11.89 0.35
N GLY A 595 2.81 -11.20 -0.67
CA GLY A 595 1.96 -10.58 -1.70
C GLY A 595 1.19 -11.64 -2.52
N THR A 596 1.75 -12.82 -2.71
CA THR A 596 1.06 -13.95 -3.34
C THR A 596 -0.19 -14.35 -2.54
N ARG A 597 -0.09 -14.45 -1.20
CA ARG A 597 -1.25 -14.66 -0.32
C ARG A 597 -2.28 -13.54 -0.51
N MET A 598 -1.84 -12.28 -0.49
CA MET A 598 -2.73 -11.13 -0.68
C MET A 598 -3.48 -11.20 -2.02
N MET A 599 -2.78 -11.46 -3.12
CA MET A 599 -3.41 -11.61 -4.45
C MET A 599 -4.39 -12.77 -4.48
N ARG A 600 -4.04 -13.92 -3.91
CA ARG A 600 -4.94 -15.07 -3.78
C ARG A 600 -6.20 -14.71 -3.01
N ASP A 601 -6.08 -13.97 -1.91
CA ASP A 601 -7.23 -13.57 -1.10
C ASP A 601 -8.14 -12.59 -1.85
N TYR A 602 -7.58 -11.68 -2.65
CA TYR A 602 -8.35 -10.83 -3.56
C TYR A 602 -9.08 -11.66 -4.63
N LEU A 603 -8.38 -12.55 -5.32
CA LEU A 603 -8.99 -13.39 -6.34
C LEU A 603 -10.11 -14.26 -5.76
N ASN A 604 -9.92 -14.86 -4.58
CA ASN A 604 -10.94 -15.63 -3.88
C ASN A 604 -12.14 -14.79 -3.41
N TYR A 605 -11.94 -13.50 -3.14
CA TYR A 605 -13.03 -12.60 -2.77
C TYR A 605 -13.82 -12.12 -3.97
N LEU A 606 -13.15 -11.91 -5.11
CA LEU A 606 -13.74 -11.40 -6.35
C LEU A 606 -14.54 -12.48 -7.10
N PHE A 607 -14.17 -13.72 -6.95
CA PHE A 607 -14.68 -14.86 -7.70
C PHE A 607 -15.14 -15.98 -6.76
#